data_f6e331e6e1b511ddd79ac949c3a67c97
#
_entry.id   f6e331e6e1b511ddd79ac949c3a67c97
#
_cell.length_a   1.000
_cell.length_b   1.000
_cell.length_c   1.000
_cell.angle_alpha   90.00
_cell.angle_beta   90.00
_cell.angle_gamma   90.00
#
_symmetry.space_group_name_H-M   'P 1'
#
loop_
_entity.id
_entity.type
_entity.pdbx_description
1 polymer ?
#
loop_
_entity_poly.entity_id
_entity_poly.type
_entity_poly.pdbx_seq_one_letter_code
_entity_poly.pdbx_strand_id
1 'polypeptide(L)'
;MKAQKTENGITVLQADCFNPRDILECGQIFRFDRDGEGNYRVFSLDRYAEIKKTNDGYFISTDSPDYFYDFFDLDRDYGVICEKLSSSYDVMKRAVEFGRGIRILRQNLEEMIFSFIISANNNIKRIQLIIGRICEALGEKTPFGYAFPSVKKLAEVSSPDFYFLSLIHISE
;
A
#
# COMPACT_ATOMS: atom_id res chain seq x y z
N MET A 1 9.54 4.11 -17.90
CA MET A 1 9.95 4.10 -16.47
C MET A 1 11.15 3.18 -16.30
N LYS A 2 12.10 3.55 -15.42
CA LYS A 2 13.24 2.69 -15.03
C LYS A 2 13.27 2.61 -13.52
N ALA A 3 13.38 1.40 -12.96
CA ALA A 3 13.51 1.16 -11.54
C ALA A 3 14.83 0.42 -11.27
N GLN A 4 15.61 0.90 -10.31
CA GLN A 4 16.91 0.32 -9.94
C GLN A 4 16.98 0.13 -8.44
N LYS A 5 17.29 -1.09 -8.01
CA LYS A 5 17.53 -1.41 -6.60
C LYS A 5 18.91 -0.90 -6.19
N THR A 6 19.00 -0.36 -4.99
CA THR A 6 20.21 0.05 -4.29
C THR A 6 20.27 -0.63 -2.93
N GLU A 7 21.34 -0.51 -2.20
CA GLU A 7 21.49 -1.09 -0.86
C GLU A 7 20.41 -0.59 0.12
N ASN A 8 20.03 0.69 0.01
CA ASN A 8 19.12 1.36 0.96
C ASN A 8 17.74 1.67 0.36
N GLY A 9 17.38 1.07 -0.78
CA GLY A 9 16.09 1.34 -1.39
C GLY A 9 16.00 1.12 -2.90
N ILE A 10 15.08 1.86 -3.54
CA ILE A 10 14.81 1.74 -4.97
C ILE A 10 14.68 3.14 -5.57
N THR A 11 15.43 3.41 -6.63
CA THR A 11 15.28 4.63 -7.43
C THR A 11 14.33 4.36 -8.60
N VAL A 12 13.26 5.16 -8.72
CA VAL A 12 12.29 5.10 -9.81
C VAL A 12 12.44 6.35 -10.66
N LEU A 13 12.97 6.20 -11.88
CA LEU A 13 13.21 7.28 -12.84
C LEU A 13 12.17 7.27 -13.95
N GLN A 14 11.91 8.45 -14.55
CA GLN A 14 10.92 8.61 -15.61
C GLN A 14 9.58 7.98 -15.22
N ALA A 15 9.05 8.45 -14.10
CA ALA A 15 7.96 7.82 -13.37
C ALA A 15 6.55 8.07 -13.98
N ASP A 16 6.42 8.11 -15.32
CA ASP A 16 5.15 8.38 -16.02
C ASP A 16 4.03 7.41 -15.65
N CYS A 17 4.39 6.19 -15.24
CA CYS A 17 3.46 5.13 -14.81
C CYS A 17 3.73 4.70 -13.37
N PHE A 18 4.08 5.66 -12.50
CA PHE A 18 4.26 5.44 -11.07
C PHE A 18 3.94 6.74 -10.33
N ASN A 19 2.81 6.77 -9.65
CA ASN A 19 2.43 7.89 -8.80
C ASN A 19 1.99 7.34 -7.44
N PRO A 20 2.73 7.60 -6.35
CA PRO A 20 2.40 7.08 -5.02
C PRO A 20 0.98 7.40 -4.57
N ARG A 21 0.48 8.60 -4.86
CA ARG A 21 -0.89 8.99 -4.53
C ARG A 21 -1.91 8.08 -5.22
N ASP A 22 -1.78 7.92 -6.54
CA ASP A 22 -2.74 7.15 -7.33
C ASP A 22 -2.68 5.65 -6.96
N ILE A 23 -1.49 5.16 -6.57
CA ILE A 23 -1.28 3.77 -6.14
C ILE A 23 -1.88 3.52 -4.76
N LEU A 24 -1.64 4.40 -3.79
CA LEU A 24 -1.95 4.15 -2.39
C LEU A 24 -3.35 4.64 -1.99
N GLU A 25 -3.82 5.74 -2.59
CA GLU A 25 -5.12 6.32 -2.23
C GLU A 25 -6.30 5.75 -3.05
N CYS A 26 -6.07 4.82 -4.00
CA CYS A 26 -7.13 4.22 -4.81
C CYS A 26 -7.92 3.09 -4.11
N GLY A 27 -7.60 2.77 -2.86
CA GLY A 27 -8.33 1.79 -2.06
C GLY A 27 -7.87 0.35 -2.21
N GLN A 28 -6.71 0.08 -2.80
CA GLN A 28 -6.15 -1.28 -2.87
C GLN A 28 -5.29 -1.65 -1.66
N ILE A 29 -4.91 -0.69 -0.82
CA ILE A 29 -4.13 -0.86 0.41
C ILE A 29 -4.63 0.10 1.49
N PHE A 30 -4.43 -0.26 2.76
CA PHE A 30 -4.88 0.56 3.89
C PHE A 30 -3.78 0.84 4.92
N ARG A 31 -2.63 0.15 4.84
CA ARG A 31 -1.49 0.38 5.72
C ARG A 31 -0.49 1.32 5.07
N PHE A 32 -0.90 2.56 4.98
CA PHE A 32 -0.04 3.67 4.55
C PHE A 32 -0.44 4.95 5.27
N ASP A 33 0.47 5.88 5.32
CA ASP A 33 0.20 7.26 5.71
C ASP A 33 0.96 8.25 4.80
N ARG A 34 0.65 9.52 4.95
CA ARG A 34 1.29 10.62 4.25
C ARG A 34 1.70 11.67 5.27
N ASP A 35 2.96 12.08 5.23
CA ASP A 35 3.46 13.13 6.10
C ASP A 35 3.09 14.54 5.63
N GLY A 36 3.44 15.57 6.44
CA GLY A 36 3.18 16.98 6.12
C GLY A 36 3.98 17.52 4.92
N GLU A 37 5.02 16.82 4.48
CA GLU A 37 5.83 17.15 3.31
C GLU A 37 5.32 16.50 2.03
N GLY A 38 4.36 15.59 2.16
CA GLY A 38 3.75 14.86 1.05
C GLY A 38 4.44 13.54 0.69
N ASN A 39 5.39 13.07 1.51
CA ASN A 39 5.98 11.75 1.37
C ASN A 39 5.01 10.68 1.84
N TYR A 40 5.08 9.49 1.26
CA TYR A 40 4.26 8.36 1.65
C TYR A 40 5.07 7.34 2.42
N ARG A 41 4.47 6.79 3.48
CA ARG A 41 4.99 5.66 4.23
C ARG A 41 4.08 4.48 4.03
N VAL A 42 4.65 3.33 3.71
CA VAL A 42 3.92 2.10 3.38
C VAL A 42 4.39 0.99 4.29
N PHE A 43 3.46 0.26 4.86
CA PHE A 43 3.73 -0.90 5.71
C PHE A 43 3.14 -2.15 5.06
N SER A 44 3.90 -3.23 5.08
CA SER A 44 3.43 -4.55 4.65
C SER A 44 4.11 -5.63 5.47
N LEU A 45 3.31 -6.44 6.14
CA LEU A 45 3.77 -7.38 7.16
C LEU A 45 4.56 -6.65 8.27
N ASP A 46 5.84 -6.99 8.43
CA ASP A 46 6.82 -6.40 9.34
C ASP A 46 7.71 -5.34 8.67
N ARG A 47 7.50 -5.07 7.36
CA ARG A 47 8.35 -4.22 6.52
C ARG A 47 7.82 -2.82 6.35
N TYR A 48 8.73 -1.92 6.02
CA TYR A 48 8.47 -0.49 5.87
C TYR A 48 9.17 0.06 4.64
N ALA A 49 8.52 0.99 3.97
CA ALA A 49 9.10 1.80 2.92
C ALA A 49 8.62 3.24 3.00
N GLU A 50 9.51 4.19 2.75
CA GLU A 50 9.19 5.61 2.63
C GLU A 50 9.45 6.08 1.19
N ILE A 51 8.45 6.71 0.57
CA ILE A 51 8.50 7.16 -0.82
C ILE A 51 8.62 8.67 -0.84
N LYS A 52 9.73 9.16 -1.35
CA LYS A 52 10.02 10.60 -1.50
C LYS A 52 10.11 10.97 -2.97
N LYS A 53 9.54 12.13 -3.30
CA LYS A 53 9.70 12.70 -4.65
C LYS A 53 11.13 13.24 -4.82
N THR A 54 11.71 12.97 -5.98
CA THR A 54 13.02 13.51 -6.41
C THR A 54 12.82 14.37 -7.67
N ASN A 55 13.90 15.00 -8.15
CA ASN A 55 13.85 15.81 -9.37
C ASN A 55 13.42 14.97 -10.61
N ASP A 56 13.87 13.71 -10.69
CA ASP A 56 13.70 12.85 -11.87
C ASP A 56 12.68 11.71 -11.65
N GLY A 57 11.98 11.69 -10.50
CA GLY A 57 11.03 10.62 -10.17
C GLY A 57 10.81 10.45 -8.68
N TYR A 58 11.08 9.24 -8.15
CA TYR A 58 10.90 8.91 -6.74
C TYR A 58 12.06 8.06 -6.21
N PHE A 59 12.31 8.20 -4.92
CA PHE A 59 13.16 7.29 -4.16
C PHE A 59 12.32 6.59 -3.09
N ILE A 60 12.40 5.26 -3.07
CA ILE A 60 11.73 4.40 -2.08
C ILE A 60 12.79 3.92 -1.12
N SER A 61 12.88 4.55 0.05
CA SER A 61 13.82 4.17 1.12
C SER A 61 13.26 2.96 1.86
N THR A 62 14.04 1.88 1.96
CA THR A 62 13.66 0.65 2.64
C THR A 62 14.88 -0.24 2.88
N ASP A 63 14.82 -1.06 3.93
CA ASP A 63 15.78 -2.15 4.20
C ASP A 63 15.46 -3.46 3.44
N SER A 64 14.32 -3.48 2.73
CA SER A 64 13.83 -4.65 1.99
C SER A 64 13.56 -4.32 0.51
N PRO A 65 14.60 -3.90 -0.26
CA PRO A 65 14.39 -3.41 -1.63
C PRO A 65 13.84 -4.46 -2.59
N ASP A 66 14.21 -5.74 -2.45
CA ASP A 66 13.67 -6.81 -3.28
C ASP A 66 12.17 -6.98 -3.05
N TYR A 67 11.74 -6.97 -1.79
CA TYR A 67 10.34 -7.08 -1.43
C TYR A 67 9.50 -5.93 -2.02
N PHE A 68 9.91 -4.68 -1.82
CA PHE A 68 9.16 -3.53 -2.31
C PHE A 68 9.27 -3.33 -3.83
N TYR A 69 10.32 -3.85 -4.46
CA TYR A 69 10.40 -3.91 -5.91
C TYR A 69 9.29 -4.78 -6.50
N ASP A 70 9.08 -5.97 -5.92
CA ASP A 70 7.98 -6.86 -6.28
C ASP A 70 6.63 -6.28 -5.85
N PHE A 71 6.53 -5.77 -4.63
CA PHE A 71 5.31 -5.20 -4.07
C PHE A 71 4.70 -4.10 -4.95
N PHE A 72 5.52 -3.19 -5.49
CA PHE A 72 5.09 -2.14 -6.41
C PHE A 72 5.02 -2.58 -7.87
N ASP A 73 5.18 -3.87 -8.17
CA ASP A 73 5.15 -4.45 -9.53
C ASP A 73 6.12 -3.72 -10.49
N LEU A 74 7.35 -3.38 -10.03
CA LEU A 74 8.28 -2.49 -10.74
C LEU A 74 8.97 -3.16 -11.94
N ASP A 75 8.93 -4.48 -12.05
CA ASP A 75 9.42 -5.27 -13.19
C ASP A 75 8.50 -5.20 -14.41
N ARG A 76 7.23 -4.81 -14.25
CA ARG A 76 6.24 -4.77 -15.34
C ARG A 76 6.22 -3.42 -16.04
N ASP A 77 6.19 -3.46 -17.36
CA ASP A 77 6.05 -2.27 -18.19
C ASP A 77 4.59 -1.81 -18.32
N TYR A 78 4.20 -0.91 -17.43
CA TYR A 78 2.87 -0.29 -17.45
C TYR A 78 2.68 0.69 -18.62
N GLY A 79 3.74 1.20 -19.23
CA GLY A 79 3.67 2.02 -20.43
C GLY A 79 3.01 1.27 -21.57
N VAL A 80 3.48 0.05 -21.85
CA VAL A 80 2.90 -0.83 -22.86
C VAL A 80 1.44 -1.16 -22.58
N ILE A 81 1.09 -1.41 -21.30
CA ILE A 81 -0.30 -1.67 -20.89
C ILE A 81 -1.18 -0.44 -21.16
N CYS A 82 -0.72 0.75 -20.73
CA CYS A 82 -1.44 2.00 -20.95
C CYS A 82 -1.65 2.32 -22.42
N GLU A 83 -0.64 2.12 -23.26
CA GLU A 83 -0.74 2.31 -24.72
C GLU A 83 -1.77 1.37 -25.34
N LYS A 84 -1.73 0.08 -24.98
CA LYS A 84 -2.68 -0.92 -25.46
C LYS A 84 -4.12 -0.60 -25.05
N LEU A 85 -4.34 -0.17 -23.81
CA LEU A 85 -5.66 0.22 -23.33
C LEU A 85 -6.16 1.50 -24.01
N SER A 86 -5.30 2.51 -24.17
CA SER A 86 -5.65 3.80 -24.79
C SER A 86 -6.03 3.66 -26.26
N SER A 87 -5.49 2.65 -26.95
CA SER A 87 -5.80 2.40 -28.38
C SER A 87 -7.08 1.59 -28.60
N SER A 88 -7.74 1.08 -27.55
CA SER A 88 -8.92 0.23 -27.69
C SER A 88 -10.22 1.04 -27.89
N TYR A 89 -10.51 2.02 -27.02
CA TYR A 89 -11.72 2.84 -27.07
C TYR A 89 -11.46 4.23 -26.47
N ASP A 90 -12.18 5.26 -26.92
CA ASP A 90 -12.05 6.64 -26.41
C ASP A 90 -12.27 6.76 -24.89
N VAL A 91 -13.19 5.95 -24.35
CA VAL A 91 -13.43 5.89 -22.89
C VAL A 91 -12.19 5.39 -22.16
N MET A 92 -11.52 4.36 -22.72
CA MET A 92 -10.29 3.80 -22.12
C MET A 92 -9.13 4.78 -22.20
N LYS A 93 -9.02 5.56 -23.30
CA LYS A 93 -8.02 6.61 -23.40
C LYS A 93 -8.14 7.61 -22.25
N ARG A 94 -9.35 8.12 -22.00
CA ARG A 94 -9.59 9.06 -20.87
C ARG A 94 -9.34 8.42 -19.51
N ALA A 95 -9.71 7.16 -19.32
CA ALA A 95 -9.44 6.42 -18.09
C ALA A 95 -7.93 6.26 -17.83
N VAL A 96 -7.15 5.95 -18.88
CA VAL A 96 -5.69 5.85 -18.78
C VAL A 96 -5.05 7.21 -18.52
N GLU A 97 -5.51 8.29 -19.14
CA GLU A 97 -5.03 9.64 -18.87
C GLU A 97 -5.23 10.01 -17.38
N PHE A 98 -6.37 9.65 -16.80
CA PHE A 98 -6.67 9.90 -15.39
C PHE A 98 -5.86 9.03 -14.44
N GLY A 99 -5.73 7.72 -14.73
CA GLY A 99 -5.14 6.72 -13.84
C GLY A 99 -3.74 6.24 -14.26
N ARG A 100 -2.99 6.98 -15.07
CA ARG A 100 -1.71 6.55 -15.63
C ARG A 100 -0.66 6.19 -14.58
N GLY A 101 -0.74 6.82 -13.41
CA GLY A 101 0.16 6.56 -12.29
C GLY A 101 -0.17 5.33 -11.45
N ILE A 102 -1.33 4.70 -11.67
CA ILE A 102 -1.79 3.54 -10.91
C ILE A 102 -0.98 2.29 -11.28
N ARG A 103 -0.60 1.52 -10.26
CA ARG A 103 -0.02 0.18 -10.38
C ARG A 103 -0.79 -0.77 -9.49
N ILE A 104 -0.91 -2.02 -9.89
CA ILE A 104 -1.53 -3.06 -9.06
C ILE A 104 -0.47 -3.61 -8.12
N LEU A 105 -0.67 -3.46 -6.82
CA LEU A 105 0.25 -3.92 -5.80
C LEU A 105 0.23 -5.44 -5.65
N ARG A 106 1.40 -6.07 -5.56
CA ARG A 106 1.55 -7.49 -5.21
C ARG A 106 1.64 -7.62 -3.69
N GLN A 107 0.52 -7.43 -3.03
CA GLN A 107 0.43 -7.46 -1.57
C GLN A 107 0.54 -8.88 -1.02
N ASN A 108 0.90 -9.01 0.25
CA ASN A 108 0.76 -10.28 0.96
C ASN A 108 -0.72 -10.68 1.00
N LEU A 109 -1.00 -11.93 0.61
CA LEU A 109 -2.38 -12.41 0.43
C LEU A 109 -3.19 -12.40 1.74
N GLU A 110 -2.57 -12.81 2.85
CA GLU A 110 -3.23 -12.88 4.14
C GLU A 110 -3.59 -11.49 4.66
N GLU A 111 -2.62 -10.57 4.68
CA GLU A 111 -2.84 -9.18 5.07
C GLU A 111 -3.91 -8.51 4.21
N MET A 112 -3.86 -8.74 2.89
CA MET A 112 -4.84 -8.21 1.94
C MET A 112 -6.25 -8.73 2.23
N ILE A 113 -6.44 -10.05 2.39
CA ILE A 113 -7.76 -10.65 2.67
C ILE A 113 -8.36 -10.07 3.94
N PHE A 114 -7.61 -10.05 5.05
CA PHE A 114 -8.11 -9.49 6.31
C PHE A 114 -8.44 -8.01 6.20
N SER A 115 -7.59 -7.22 5.54
CA SER A 115 -7.83 -5.81 5.31
C SER A 115 -9.10 -5.55 4.50
N PHE A 116 -9.37 -6.36 3.47
CA PHE A 116 -10.58 -6.26 2.67
C PHE A 116 -11.84 -6.76 3.40
N ILE A 117 -11.75 -7.76 4.27
CA ILE A 117 -12.87 -8.13 5.16
C ILE A 117 -13.23 -6.95 6.07
N ILE A 118 -12.23 -6.29 6.68
CA ILE A 118 -12.44 -5.11 7.54
C ILE A 118 -13.00 -3.94 6.72
N SER A 119 -12.66 -3.84 5.44
CA SER A 119 -13.10 -2.75 4.58
C SER A 119 -14.61 -2.80 4.24
N ALA A 120 -15.26 -3.94 4.44
CA ALA A 120 -16.67 -4.08 4.15
C ALA A 120 -17.51 -3.07 4.95
N ASN A 121 -18.24 -2.21 4.22
CA ASN A 121 -19.11 -1.17 4.78
C ASN A 121 -18.39 -0.13 5.69
N ASN A 122 -17.12 0.15 5.42
CA ASN A 122 -16.31 1.12 6.15
C ASN A 122 -15.69 2.15 5.20
N ASN A 123 -15.37 3.34 5.71
CA ASN A 123 -14.55 4.32 4.98
C ASN A 123 -13.04 4.10 5.24
N ILE A 124 -12.19 4.62 4.35
CA ILE A 124 -10.74 4.40 4.39
C ILE A 124 -10.13 4.77 5.75
N LYS A 125 -10.47 5.92 6.32
CA LYS A 125 -9.92 6.37 7.61
C LYS A 125 -10.26 5.39 8.74
N ARG A 126 -11.49 4.89 8.76
CA ARG A 126 -11.92 3.91 9.77
C ARG A 126 -11.25 2.56 9.56
N ILE A 127 -11.08 2.11 8.32
CA ILE A 127 -10.34 0.88 7.99
C ILE A 127 -8.90 0.98 8.50
N GLN A 128 -8.21 2.07 8.19
CA GLN A 128 -6.86 2.34 8.66
C GLN A 128 -6.75 2.31 10.18
N LEU A 129 -7.71 2.94 10.88
CA LEU A 129 -7.77 2.96 12.34
C LEU A 129 -7.95 1.54 12.91
N ILE A 130 -8.88 0.75 12.38
CA ILE A 130 -9.16 -0.61 12.85
C ILE A 130 -7.92 -1.50 12.62
N ILE A 131 -7.34 -1.47 11.43
CA ILE A 131 -6.14 -2.25 11.11
C ILE A 131 -4.97 -1.82 12.01
N GLY A 132 -4.77 -0.53 12.23
CA GLY A 132 -3.74 0.00 13.13
C GLY A 132 -3.88 -0.57 14.54
N ARG A 133 -5.08 -0.60 15.10
CA ARG A 133 -5.37 -1.18 16.43
C ARG A 133 -5.12 -2.68 16.49
N ILE A 134 -5.52 -3.41 15.45
CA ILE A 134 -5.25 -4.85 15.36
C ILE A 134 -3.75 -5.10 15.36
N CYS A 135 -2.98 -4.34 14.59
CA CYS A 135 -1.54 -4.44 14.56
C CYS A 135 -0.92 -4.09 15.92
N GLU A 136 -1.40 -3.03 16.58
CA GLU A 136 -0.91 -2.60 17.90
C GLU A 136 -1.21 -3.63 19.00
N ALA A 137 -2.39 -4.25 18.98
CA ALA A 137 -2.81 -5.22 19.99
C ALA A 137 -2.20 -6.61 19.79
N LEU A 138 -2.01 -7.04 18.54
CA LEU A 138 -1.68 -8.43 18.20
C LEU A 138 -0.36 -8.59 17.43
N GLY A 139 0.11 -7.52 16.80
CA GLY A 139 1.33 -7.53 15.99
C GLY A 139 2.60 -7.46 16.83
N GLU A 140 3.70 -7.94 16.27
CA GLU A 140 5.01 -7.79 16.87
C GLU A 140 5.52 -6.35 16.69
N LYS A 141 6.21 -5.83 17.69
CA LYS A 141 6.80 -4.49 17.62
C LYS A 141 7.98 -4.48 16.64
N THR A 142 7.98 -3.52 15.73
CA THR A 142 9.07 -3.26 14.78
C THR A 142 9.66 -1.87 15.01
N PRO A 143 10.81 -1.51 14.43
CA PRO A 143 11.36 -0.16 14.51
C PRO A 143 10.43 0.93 13.96
N PHE A 144 9.48 0.56 13.10
CA PHE A 144 8.57 1.48 12.39
C PHE A 144 7.12 1.41 12.88
N GLY A 145 6.84 0.67 13.96
CA GLY A 145 5.50 0.49 14.52
C GLY A 145 5.21 -0.98 14.85
N TYR A 146 4.10 -1.53 14.33
CA TYR A 146 3.69 -2.90 14.59
C TYR A 146 3.49 -3.66 13.28
N ALA A 147 3.98 -4.91 13.24
CA ALA A 147 3.76 -5.83 12.15
C ALA A 147 2.27 -6.19 12.02
N PHE A 148 1.84 -6.59 10.82
CA PHE A 148 0.54 -7.23 10.67
C PHE A 148 0.58 -8.61 11.37
N PRO A 149 -0.39 -8.94 12.24
CA PRO A 149 -0.37 -10.20 12.99
C PRO A 149 -0.54 -11.40 12.06
N SER A 150 0.11 -12.51 12.39
CA SER A 150 -0.05 -13.76 11.64
C SER A 150 -1.48 -14.30 11.73
N VAL A 151 -1.89 -15.08 10.73
CA VAL A 151 -3.22 -15.76 10.71
C VAL A 151 -3.42 -16.61 11.97
N LYS A 152 -2.37 -17.29 12.44
CA LYS A 152 -2.43 -18.05 13.69
C LYS A 152 -2.80 -17.17 14.88
N LYS A 153 -2.14 -16.02 15.00
CA LYS A 153 -2.40 -15.06 16.07
C LYS A 153 -3.84 -14.50 16.00
N LEU A 154 -4.30 -14.20 14.79
CA LEU A 154 -5.68 -13.74 14.56
C LEU A 154 -6.72 -14.83 14.91
N ALA A 155 -6.44 -16.09 14.63
CA ALA A 155 -7.32 -17.21 14.94
C ALA A 155 -7.44 -17.53 16.45
N GLU A 156 -6.47 -17.10 17.25
CA GLU A 156 -6.46 -17.27 18.72
C GLU A 156 -7.32 -16.20 19.43
N VAL A 157 -7.74 -15.15 18.73
CA VAL A 157 -8.52 -14.05 19.31
C VAL A 157 -9.99 -14.43 19.42
N SER A 158 -10.57 -14.22 20.59
CA SER A 158 -12.01 -14.47 20.80
C SER A 158 -12.88 -13.45 20.05
N SER A 159 -14.09 -13.86 19.65
CA SER A 159 -15.04 -12.96 18.99
C SER A 159 -15.32 -11.66 19.76
N PRO A 160 -15.52 -11.66 21.09
CA PRO A 160 -15.73 -10.43 21.86
C PRO A 160 -14.56 -9.48 21.79
N ASP A 161 -13.31 -9.99 21.87
CA ASP A 161 -12.10 -9.17 21.80
C ASP A 161 -11.91 -8.55 20.40
N PHE A 162 -12.27 -9.29 19.36
CA PHE A 162 -12.23 -8.79 17.99
C PHE A 162 -13.29 -7.69 17.77
N TYR A 163 -14.50 -7.84 18.33
CA TYR A 163 -15.51 -6.79 18.33
C TYR A 163 -15.05 -5.54 19.10
N PHE A 164 -14.39 -5.72 20.23
CA PHE A 164 -13.84 -4.62 21.01
C PHE A 164 -12.79 -3.82 20.21
N LEU A 165 -11.88 -4.49 19.51
CA LEU A 165 -10.89 -3.83 18.63
C LEU A 165 -11.52 -3.09 17.45
N SER A 166 -12.66 -3.58 16.93
CA SER A 166 -13.35 -2.99 15.79
C SER A 166 -14.38 -1.90 16.17
N LEU A 167 -14.95 -1.93 17.39
CA LEU A 167 -16.11 -1.12 17.78
C LEU A 167 -15.77 0.05 18.72
N ILE A 168 -14.55 0.18 19.25
CA ILE A 168 -14.20 1.11 20.33
C ILE A 168 -14.45 2.61 20.02
N HIS A 169 -14.85 3.02 18.83
CA HIS A 169 -15.32 4.39 18.59
C HIS A 169 -16.47 4.46 17.60
N ILE A 170 -17.67 4.09 18.07
CA ILE A 170 -18.93 4.56 17.47
C ILE A 170 -19.42 5.84 18.20
N SER A 171 -18.71 6.29 19.23
CA SER A 171 -19.11 7.45 20.06
C SER A 171 -17.97 8.49 20.15
N GLU A 172 -17.72 9.22 19.08
CA GLU A 172 -17.28 10.62 19.14
C GLU A 172 -17.50 11.29 17.79
#